data_f2be92f9175dfb24c9aacca0ce391ea0
#
_entry.id   f2be92f9175dfb24c9aacca0ce391ea0
#
_cell.length_a   1.000
_cell.length_b   1.000
_cell.length_c   1.000
_cell.angle_alpha   90.00
_cell.angle_beta   90.00
_cell.angle_gamma   90.00
#
_symmetry.space_group_name_H-M   'P 1'
#
loop_
_entity.id
_entity.type
_entity.pdbx_description
1 polymer ?
#
loop_
_entity_poly.entity_id
_entity_poly.type
_entity_poly.pdbx_seq_one_letter_code
_entity_poly.pdbx_strand_id
1 'polypeptide(L)'
;SAGREALFSLAQGGMVSYKLGEREFVLRKPLITTFRALTDNDRGAGHAFERAQWAVAGKYARCVDTKVEPLGETAVSVTYTYELAIAQRTKVTIRYVADVLGHVDLHVAYPGEKDGDLPTIPAFGIEWMLPVEYSNLRFYGVGPEETYADRKHAKLGIWDTNAFRDRAPYLLPQETGNHEDVRWAEITDDSGHGLRVSQTANTETGVTKPFAMSLLPYSSTMLEEALHQDELPEPKHMFLRVLAAQMGVGGDDSWMSPVHEQYQLPADQPLNLDVALDLF
;
A
#
# COMPACT_ATOMS: atom_id res chain seq x y z
N SER A 1 6.27 13.37 25.16
CA SER A 1 6.44 12.91 23.79
C SER A 1 6.73 14.09 22.89
N ALA A 2 7.58 13.94 21.91
CA ALA A 2 8.12 15.01 21.06
C ALA A 2 7.12 15.63 20.07
N GLY A 3 5.87 15.90 20.52
CA GLY A 3 4.83 16.49 19.67
C GLY A 3 4.22 15.56 18.61
N ARG A 4 4.47 14.23 18.70
CA ARG A 4 3.83 13.25 17.83
C ARG A 4 2.44 12.89 18.37
N GLU A 5 1.46 12.82 17.48
CA GLU A 5 0.07 12.59 17.83
C GLU A 5 -0.60 11.72 16.75
N ALA A 6 -1.23 10.62 17.16
CA ALA A 6 -2.02 9.75 16.28
C ALA A 6 -3.47 9.75 16.74
N LEU A 7 -4.41 10.00 15.82
CA LEU A 7 -5.84 9.99 16.11
C LEU A 7 -6.52 8.84 15.36
N PHE A 8 -7.19 7.98 16.10
CA PHE A 8 -7.92 6.82 15.57
C PHE A 8 -9.43 7.05 15.71
N SER A 9 -10.14 6.99 14.58
CA SER A 9 -11.60 7.15 14.56
C SER A 9 -12.29 5.80 14.68
N LEU A 10 -13.05 5.62 15.77
CA LEU A 10 -13.87 4.41 15.94
C LEU A 10 -15.05 4.38 14.96
N ALA A 11 -15.59 5.56 14.62
CA ALA A 11 -16.73 5.68 13.70
C ALA A 11 -16.34 5.52 12.22
N GLN A 12 -15.17 6.05 11.82
CA GLN A 12 -14.70 5.95 10.43
C GLN A 12 -13.87 4.67 10.16
N GLY A 13 -13.41 4.02 11.24
CA GLY A 13 -12.65 2.79 11.13
C GLY A 13 -11.22 3.00 10.65
N GLY A 14 -10.36 3.78 11.35
CA GLY A 14 -8.95 3.90 10.97
C GLY A 14 -8.25 5.10 11.59
N MET A 15 -6.95 5.22 11.29
CA MET A 15 -6.16 6.40 11.61
C MET A 15 -6.63 7.57 10.74
N VAL A 16 -7.05 8.68 11.34
CA VAL A 16 -7.57 9.86 10.63
C VAL A 16 -6.64 11.07 10.74
N SER A 17 -5.62 11.00 11.58
CA SER A 17 -4.58 12.01 11.73
C SER A 17 -3.32 11.37 12.27
N TYR A 18 -2.16 11.78 11.76
CA TYR A 18 -0.85 11.45 12.30
C TYR A 18 0.05 12.65 12.13
N LYS A 19 0.39 13.31 13.25
CA LYS A 19 1.03 14.63 13.28
C LYS A 19 2.36 14.63 14.00
N LEU A 20 3.22 15.56 13.56
CA LEU A 20 4.40 16.01 14.31
C LEU A 20 4.29 17.54 14.49
N GLY A 21 3.96 17.98 15.70
CA GLY A 21 3.60 19.38 15.94
C GLY A 21 2.36 19.79 15.12
N GLU A 22 2.48 20.84 14.33
CA GLU A 22 1.39 21.33 13.46
C GLU A 22 1.33 20.61 12.09
N ARG A 23 2.27 19.70 11.79
CA ARG A 23 2.39 19.06 10.47
C ARG A 23 1.56 17.79 10.43
N GLU A 24 0.58 17.76 9.53
CA GLU A 24 -0.28 16.61 9.29
C GLU A 24 0.28 15.76 8.13
N PHE A 25 0.33 14.43 8.34
CA PHE A 25 0.78 13.46 7.33
C PHE A 25 -0.36 12.65 6.72
N VAL A 26 -1.53 12.59 7.37
CA VAL A 26 -2.66 11.77 6.94
C VAL A 26 -3.85 12.64 6.60
N LEU A 27 -4.13 12.85 5.30
CA LEU A 27 -5.24 13.68 4.85
C LEU A 27 -6.61 12.99 4.93
N ARG A 28 -6.61 11.68 4.95
CA ARG A 28 -7.81 10.83 5.14
C ARG A 28 -7.39 9.50 5.74
N LYS A 29 -8.36 8.76 6.31
CA LYS A 29 -8.07 7.40 6.76
C LYS A 29 -7.47 6.57 5.61
N PRO A 30 -6.46 5.75 5.87
CA PRO A 30 -5.89 4.85 4.88
C PRO A 30 -6.93 3.88 4.33
N LEU A 31 -6.81 3.52 3.07
CA LEU A 31 -7.68 2.55 2.40
C LEU A 31 -6.98 1.21 2.25
N ILE A 32 -7.72 0.12 2.41
CA ILE A 32 -7.25 -1.18 1.95
C ILE A 32 -7.16 -1.10 0.42
N THR A 33 -5.99 -1.44 -0.12
CA THR A 33 -5.84 -1.57 -1.57
C THR A 33 -5.78 -3.04 -1.95
N THR A 34 -6.60 -3.43 -2.93
CA THR A 34 -6.65 -4.76 -3.54
C THR A 34 -6.44 -4.66 -5.05
N PHE A 35 -6.10 -3.47 -5.52
CA PHE A 35 -6.05 -3.12 -6.94
C PHE A 35 -4.75 -2.37 -7.28
N ARG A 36 -4.35 -2.49 -8.54
CA ARG A 36 -3.36 -1.65 -9.22
C ARG A 36 -3.94 -1.20 -10.55
N ALA A 37 -3.44 -0.11 -11.14
CA ALA A 37 -3.77 0.25 -12.51
C ALA A 37 -3.33 -0.88 -13.45
N LEU A 38 -4.17 -1.21 -14.43
CA LEU A 38 -3.91 -2.32 -15.35
C LEU A 38 -2.74 -1.98 -16.25
N THR A 39 -1.83 -2.94 -16.41
CA THR A 39 -0.77 -2.88 -17.42
C THR A 39 -1.32 -3.25 -18.80
N ASP A 40 -0.53 -3.00 -19.87
CA ASP A 40 -0.90 -3.45 -21.22
C ASP A 40 -1.09 -4.97 -21.28
N ASN A 41 -0.27 -5.73 -20.53
CA ASN A 41 -0.42 -7.18 -20.42
C ASN A 41 -1.69 -7.57 -19.66
N ASP A 42 -2.04 -6.89 -18.58
CA ASP A 42 -3.30 -7.15 -17.85
C ASP A 42 -4.51 -6.96 -18.77
N ARG A 43 -4.50 -5.89 -19.59
CA ARG A 43 -5.58 -5.60 -20.55
C ARG A 43 -5.63 -6.65 -21.66
N GLY A 44 -4.49 -6.96 -22.27
CA GLY A 44 -4.39 -7.93 -23.36
C GLY A 44 -4.74 -9.35 -22.94
N ALA A 45 -4.39 -9.76 -21.72
CA ALA A 45 -4.72 -11.06 -21.16
C ALA A 45 -6.17 -11.19 -20.64
N GLY A 46 -6.97 -10.10 -20.67
CA GLY A 46 -8.36 -10.11 -20.19
C GLY A 46 -8.51 -9.95 -18.69
N HIS A 47 -7.44 -9.66 -17.96
CA HIS A 47 -7.42 -9.50 -16.49
C HIS A 47 -8.34 -8.37 -16.01
N ALA A 48 -8.65 -7.40 -16.87
CA ALA A 48 -9.62 -6.35 -16.59
C ALA A 48 -10.99 -6.90 -16.20
N PHE A 49 -11.45 -7.96 -16.89
CA PHE A 49 -12.72 -8.61 -16.59
C PHE A 49 -12.61 -9.59 -15.43
N GLU A 50 -11.62 -10.45 -15.47
CA GLU A 50 -11.43 -11.51 -14.47
C GLU A 50 -11.26 -10.95 -13.06
N ARG A 51 -10.52 -9.83 -12.94
CA ARG A 51 -10.12 -9.23 -11.66
C ARG A 51 -10.88 -7.95 -11.31
N ALA A 52 -11.91 -7.57 -12.08
CA ALA A 52 -12.64 -6.30 -11.91
C ALA A 52 -13.14 -6.06 -10.48
N GLN A 53 -13.59 -7.11 -9.78
CA GLN A 53 -14.06 -6.98 -8.40
C GLN A 53 -13.01 -6.44 -7.43
N TRP A 54 -11.72 -6.68 -7.68
CA TRP A 54 -10.65 -6.19 -6.81
C TRP A 54 -10.46 -4.67 -6.90
N ALA A 55 -10.88 -4.03 -7.99
CA ALA A 55 -10.84 -2.56 -8.11
C ALA A 55 -11.70 -1.85 -7.06
N VAL A 56 -12.75 -2.52 -6.59
CA VAL A 56 -13.71 -1.97 -5.63
C VAL A 56 -13.63 -2.63 -4.25
N ALA A 57 -13.10 -3.85 -4.15
CA ALA A 57 -13.12 -4.66 -2.95
C ALA A 57 -12.54 -3.96 -1.72
N GLY A 58 -11.34 -3.41 -1.83
CA GLY A 58 -10.69 -2.66 -0.74
C GLY A 58 -11.21 -1.23 -0.64
N LYS A 59 -11.40 -0.54 -1.77
CA LYS A 59 -11.85 0.87 -1.82
C LYS A 59 -13.18 1.09 -1.11
N TYR A 60 -14.12 0.16 -1.24
CA TYR A 60 -15.44 0.22 -0.61
C TYR A 60 -15.59 -0.78 0.55
N ALA A 61 -14.48 -1.29 1.09
CA ALA A 61 -14.52 -2.14 2.26
C ALA A 61 -15.18 -1.41 3.44
N ARG A 62 -16.02 -2.14 4.16
CA ARG A 62 -16.82 -1.61 5.27
C ARG A 62 -16.23 -2.06 6.60
N CYS A 63 -15.91 -1.11 7.49
CA CYS A 63 -15.59 -1.41 8.87
C CYS A 63 -16.85 -1.94 9.59
N VAL A 64 -16.78 -3.15 10.12
CA VAL A 64 -17.91 -3.84 10.77
C VAL A 64 -17.67 -4.09 12.25
N ASP A 65 -16.42 -3.99 12.72
CA ASP A 65 -16.07 -4.12 14.13
C ASP A 65 -14.85 -3.29 14.48
N THR A 66 -14.79 -2.83 15.73
CA THR A 66 -13.66 -2.07 16.27
C THR A 66 -13.40 -2.48 17.71
N LYS A 67 -12.15 -2.85 18.02
CA LYS A 67 -11.71 -3.25 19.34
C LYS A 67 -10.56 -2.34 19.80
N VAL A 68 -10.66 -1.82 21.03
CA VAL A 68 -9.60 -1.02 21.67
C VAL A 68 -9.12 -1.72 22.92
N GLU A 69 -7.82 -1.95 23.02
CA GLU A 69 -7.21 -2.67 24.15
C GLU A 69 -5.98 -1.92 24.66
N PRO A 70 -5.95 -1.54 25.94
CA PRO A 70 -4.73 -1.06 26.57
C PRO A 70 -3.64 -2.16 26.56
N LEU A 71 -2.41 -1.79 26.24
CA LEU A 71 -1.24 -2.65 26.30
C LEU A 71 -0.27 -2.12 27.37
N GLY A 72 -0.55 -2.47 28.61
CA GLY A 72 0.13 -1.87 29.77
C GLY A 72 -0.24 -0.40 29.96
N GLU A 73 0.71 0.39 30.46
CA GLU A 73 0.53 1.82 30.74
C GLU A 73 1.00 2.74 29.61
N THR A 74 1.69 2.20 28.61
CA THR A 74 2.43 2.99 27.62
C THR A 74 2.00 2.77 26.18
N ALA A 75 1.05 1.87 25.91
CA ALA A 75 0.59 1.61 24.54
C ALA A 75 -0.90 1.24 24.51
N VAL A 76 -1.50 1.42 23.34
CA VAL A 76 -2.87 1.02 23.04
C VAL A 76 -2.92 0.30 21.69
N SER A 77 -3.70 -0.77 21.62
CA SER A 77 -4.04 -1.46 20.38
C SER A 77 -5.43 -1.05 19.93
N VAL A 78 -5.57 -0.69 18.65
CA VAL A 78 -6.85 -0.44 18.00
C VAL A 78 -6.96 -1.37 16.81
N THR A 79 -7.90 -2.29 16.85
CA THR A 79 -8.13 -3.27 15.78
C THR A 79 -9.45 -2.99 15.10
N TYR A 80 -9.41 -2.87 13.79
CA TYR A 80 -10.58 -2.71 12.92
C TYR A 80 -10.77 -3.98 12.09
N THR A 81 -12.00 -4.48 12.01
CA THR A 81 -12.37 -5.56 11.10
C THR A 81 -13.17 -4.98 9.94
N TYR A 82 -12.70 -5.22 8.73
CA TYR A 82 -13.35 -4.80 7.51
C TYR A 82 -13.93 -5.99 6.76
N GLU A 83 -15.10 -5.82 6.15
CA GLU A 83 -15.60 -6.69 5.09
C GLU A 83 -15.23 -6.08 3.75
N LEU A 84 -14.54 -6.84 2.90
CA LEU A 84 -14.27 -6.45 1.52
C LEU A 84 -15.57 -6.38 0.71
N ALA A 85 -15.62 -5.44 -0.24
CA ALA A 85 -16.80 -5.25 -1.10
C ALA A 85 -16.84 -6.29 -2.24
N ILE A 86 -16.85 -7.57 -1.89
CA ILE A 86 -17.02 -8.73 -2.76
C ILE A 86 -18.16 -9.62 -2.22
N ALA A 87 -18.64 -10.56 -3.01
CA ALA A 87 -19.77 -11.43 -2.63
C ALA A 87 -19.51 -12.23 -1.34
N GLN A 88 -18.28 -12.71 -1.14
CA GLN A 88 -17.84 -13.48 0.02
C GLN A 88 -17.75 -12.65 1.31
N ARG A 89 -17.65 -11.31 1.19
CA ARG A 89 -17.46 -10.41 2.34
C ARG A 89 -16.29 -10.80 3.22
N THR A 90 -15.21 -11.26 2.59
CA THR A 90 -13.99 -11.68 3.27
C THR A 90 -13.53 -10.62 4.26
N LYS A 91 -13.20 -11.04 5.47
CA LYS A 91 -12.79 -10.13 6.54
C LYS A 91 -11.30 -9.87 6.48
N VAL A 92 -10.93 -8.59 6.49
CA VAL A 92 -9.55 -8.10 6.64
C VAL A 92 -9.43 -7.40 7.98
N THR A 93 -8.38 -7.65 8.72
CA THR A 93 -8.11 -6.93 9.96
C THR A 93 -7.01 -5.90 9.76
N ILE A 94 -7.18 -4.72 10.36
CA ILE A 94 -6.17 -3.68 10.46
C ILE A 94 -5.97 -3.38 11.94
N ARG A 95 -4.79 -3.68 12.47
CA ARG A 95 -4.43 -3.45 13.85
C ARG A 95 -3.33 -2.41 13.92
N TYR A 96 -3.58 -1.36 14.69
CA TYR A 96 -2.58 -0.36 15.07
C TYR A 96 -2.19 -0.59 16.53
N VAL A 97 -0.90 -0.50 16.82
CA VAL A 97 -0.37 -0.43 18.18
C VAL A 97 0.39 0.87 18.31
N ALA A 98 -0.18 1.82 19.04
CA ALA A 98 0.42 3.13 19.25
C ALA A 98 0.96 3.26 20.68
N ASP A 99 2.18 3.76 20.82
CA ASP A 99 2.80 4.02 22.11
C ASP A 99 2.78 5.50 22.50
N VAL A 100 3.18 5.79 23.76
CA VAL A 100 3.24 7.14 24.30
C VAL A 100 4.30 8.05 23.67
N LEU A 101 5.22 7.50 22.85
CA LEU A 101 6.22 8.24 22.11
C LEU A 101 5.73 8.62 20.71
N GLY A 102 4.54 8.11 20.31
CA GLY A 102 3.94 8.33 19.00
C GLY A 102 4.47 7.41 17.91
N HIS A 103 5.15 6.31 18.28
CA HIS A 103 5.43 5.20 17.40
C HIS A 103 4.15 4.40 17.15
N VAL A 104 3.96 3.91 15.92
CA VAL A 104 2.78 3.14 15.55
C VAL A 104 3.19 1.90 14.76
N ASP A 105 2.99 0.71 15.34
CA ASP A 105 3.01 -0.53 14.55
C ASP A 105 1.66 -0.71 13.83
N LEU A 106 1.72 -1.13 12.58
CA LEU A 106 0.58 -1.43 11.72
C LEU A 106 0.66 -2.86 11.22
N HIS A 107 -0.38 -3.64 11.52
CA HIS A 107 -0.54 -5.02 11.07
C HIS A 107 -1.82 -5.13 10.25
N VAL A 108 -1.72 -5.59 9.00
CA VAL A 108 -2.85 -5.81 8.11
C VAL A 108 -2.87 -7.28 7.70
N ALA A 109 -3.98 -7.95 7.93
CA ALA A 109 -4.10 -9.38 7.66
C ALA A 109 -5.32 -9.69 6.78
N TYR A 110 -5.06 -10.31 5.65
CA TYR A 110 -6.03 -10.98 4.79
C TYR A 110 -5.89 -12.49 5.02
N PRO A 111 -6.95 -13.21 5.44
CA PRO A 111 -6.82 -14.60 5.86
C PRO A 111 -6.72 -15.61 4.71
N GLY A 112 -6.95 -15.17 3.49
CA GLY A 112 -7.25 -16.04 2.34
C GLY A 112 -8.74 -16.37 2.29
N GLU A 113 -9.32 -16.40 1.09
CA GLU A 113 -10.72 -16.74 0.85
C GLU A 113 -10.80 -18.08 0.15
N LYS A 114 -11.40 -19.06 0.81
CA LYS A 114 -11.51 -20.44 0.29
C LYS A 114 -12.89 -20.73 -0.30
N ASP A 115 -13.85 -19.84 -0.06
CA ASP A 115 -15.19 -19.99 -0.55
C ASP A 115 -15.34 -19.30 -1.91
N GLY A 116 -15.67 -20.08 -2.91
CA GLY A 116 -15.81 -19.61 -4.28
C GLY A 116 -14.50 -19.58 -5.08
N ASP A 117 -14.63 -19.43 -6.37
CA ASP A 117 -13.52 -19.35 -7.33
C ASP A 117 -13.17 -17.87 -7.53
N LEU A 118 -12.36 -17.32 -6.62
CA LEU A 118 -11.91 -15.93 -6.72
C LEU A 118 -10.69 -15.83 -7.63
N PRO A 119 -10.65 -14.83 -8.52
CA PRO A 119 -9.45 -14.55 -9.31
C PRO A 119 -8.31 -14.07 -8.40
N THR A 120 -7.07 -14.21 -8.87
CA THR A 120 -5.88 -13.74 -8.17
C THR A 120 -5.94 -12.24 -7.89
N ILE A 121 -5.40 -11.83 -6.74
CA ILE A 121 -5.42 -10.45 -6.25
C ILE A 121 -4.32 -9.64 -6.96
N PRO A 122 -4.60 -8.48 -7.58
CA PRO A 122 -3.56 -7.68 -8.23
C PRO A 122 -2.52 -7.11 -7.28
N ALA A 123 -2.93 -6.63 -6.11
CA ALA A 123 -2.09 -6.09 -5.05
C ALA A 123 -2.82 -6.17 -3.72
N PHE A 124 -2.10 -6.26 -2.60
CA PHE A 124 -2.71 -6.21 -1.27
C PHE A 124 -1.88 -5.38 -0.29
N GLY A 125 -2.51 -4.42 0.35
CA GLY A 125 -1.90 -3.57 1.37
C GLY A 125 -2.74 -2.36 1.74
N ILE A 126 -2.07 -1.27 2.07
CA ILE A 126 -2.69 -0.01 2.49
C ILE A 126 -2.21 1.15 1.61
N GLU A 127 -3.13 2.05 1.28
CA GLU A 127 -2.86 3.31 0.58
C GLU A 127 -3.14 4.49 1.50
N TRP A 128 -2.15 5.35 1.71
CA TRP A 128 -2.27 6.66 2.37
C TRP A 128 -2.36 7.78 1.34
N MET A 129 -3.10 8.82 1.68
CA MET A 129 -3.10 10.08 0.98
C MET A 129 -2.40 11.13 1.84
N LEU A 130 -1.30 11.66 1.36
CA LEU A 130 -0.41 12.58 2.02
C LEU A 130 -0.48 13.97 1.37
N PRO A 131 -0.10 15.06 2.07
CA PRO A 131 0.15 16.35 1.45
C PRO A 131 1.18 16.25 0.31
N VAL A 132 1.03 17.08 -0.71
CA VAL A 132 1.84 17.02 -1.94
C VAL A 132 3.32 17.33 -1.73
N GLU A 133 3.65 18.07 -0.69
CA GLU A 133 5.03 18.42 -0.31
C GLU A 133 5.86 17.20 0.12
N TYR A 134 5.24 16.11 0.56
CA TYR A 134 5.94 14.88 0.92
C TYR A 134 6.25 14.03 -0.33
N SER A 135 7.06 14.56 -1.20
CA SER A 135 7.37 13.96 -2.50
C SER A 135 8.75 13.33 -2.59
N ASN A 136 9.66 13.59 -1.63
CA ASN A 136 10.98 12.97 -1.63
C ASN A 136 10.92 11.59 -1.01
N LEU A 137 11.57 10.63 -1.64
CA LEU A 137 11.61 9.23 -1.23
C LEU A 137 13.06 8.77 -1.11
N ARG A 138 13.41 8.25 0.06
CA ARG A 138 14.64 7.49 0.31
C ARG A 138 14.27 6.12 0.85
N PHE A 139 14.79 5.05 0.25
CA PHE A 139 14.42 3.70 0.67
C PHE A 139 15.58 2.73 0.63
N TYR A 140 15.49 1.69 1.46
CA TYR A 140 16.37 0.52 1.42
C TYR A 140 15.58 -0.67 0.87
N GLY A 141 15.83 -1.00 -0.37
CA GLY A 141 15.12 -2.03 -1.12
C GLY A 141 15.80 -2.35 -2.44
N VAL A 142 15.12 -3.04 -3.32
CA VAL A 142 15.61 -3.35 -4.66
C VAL A 142 15.31 -2.18 -5.61
N GLY A 143 16.34 -1.67 -6.27
CA GLY A 143 16.24 -0.48 -7.11
C GLY A 143 17.53 -0.21 -7.92
N PRO A 144 17.75 1.03 -8.42
CA PRO A 144 16.97 2.26 -8.18
C PRO A 144 15.65 2.36 -8.94
N GLU A 145 15.53 1.69 -10.08
CA GLU A 145 14.35 1.70 -10.94
C GLU A 145 13.19 0.91 -10.31
N GLU A 146 11.99 1.10 -10.83
CA GLU A 146 10.83 0.31 -10.41
C GLU A 146 11.07 -1.20 -10.55
N THR A 147 10.59 -1.95 -9.57
CA THR A 147 10.70 -3.40 -9.52
C THR A 147 9.36 -4.05 -9.18
N TYR A 148 9.14 -5.28 -9.67
CA TYR A 148 7.94 -6.09 -9.46
C TYR A 148 8.32 -7.54 -9.20
N ALA A 149 7.40 -8.36 -8.76
CA ALA A 149 7.66 -9.77 -8.43
C ALA A 149 8.40 -10.55 -9.54
N ASP A 150 8.08 -10.26 -10.80
CA ASP A 150 8.70 -10.83 -12.01
C ASP A 150 9.79 -9.95 -12.64
N ARG A 151 10.13 -8.82 -12.03
CA ARG A 151 11.09 -7.83 -12.54
C ARG A 151 12.00 -7.32 -11.42
N LYS A 152 12.80 -8.23 -10.85
CA LYS A 152 13.70 -7.97 -9.72
C LYS A 152 15.19 -8.01 -10.04
N HIS A 153 15.59 -7.99 -11.31
CA HIS A 153 17.00 -7.97 -11.72
C HIS A 153 17.63 -6.59 -11.48
N ALA A 154 17.71 -6.21 -10.22
CA ALA A 154 18.26 -4.94 -9.75
C ALA A 154 19.08 -5.18 -8.48
N LYS A 155 19.59 -4.11 -7.87
CA LYS A 155 20.46 -4.21 -6.69
C LYS A 155 19.70 -3.88 -5.42
N LEU A 156 19.96 -4.63 -4.36
CA LEU A 156 19.59 -4.22 -3.02
C LEU A 156 20.51 -3.08 -2.59
N GLY A 157 19.94 -1.93 -2.21
CA GLY A 157 20.68 -0.74 -1.83
C GLY A 157 19.82 0.34 -1.20
N ILE A 158 20.46 1.45 -0.81
CA ILE A 158 19.76 2.66 -0.39
C ILE A 158 19.70 3.58 -1.59
N TRP A 159 18.49 4.03 -1.90
CA TRP A 159 18.19 4.84 -3.08
C TRP A 159 17.46 6.11 -2.70
N ASP A 160 17.77 7.19 -3.41
CA ASP A 160 17.10 8.47 -3.27
C ASP A 160 16.40 8.81 -4.59
N THR A 161 15.11 9.12 -4.52
CA THR A 161 14.29 9.50 -5.67
C THR A 161 13.24 10.53 -5.25
N ASN A 162 12.33 10.86 -6.16
CA ASN A 162 11.21 11.76 -5.91
C ASN A 162 9.98 11.29 -6.67
N ALA A 163 8.82 11.32 -6.05
CA ALA A 163 7.56 10.80 -6.58
C ALA A 163 7.20 11.27 -8.00
N PHE A 164 7.64 12.47 -8.41
CA PHE A 164 7.40 12.99 -9.74
C PHE A 164 8.31 12.38 -10.82
N ARG A 165 9.44 11.78 -10.42
CA ARG A 165 10.44 11.14 -11.28
C ARG A 165 10.40 9.64 -11.21
N ASP A 166 9.90 9.10 -10.11
CA ASP A 166 9.88 7.67 -9.78
C ASP A 166 8.69 6.96 -10.47
N ARG A 167 8.50 7.27 -11.73
CA ARG A 167 7.45 6.67 -12.56
C ARG A 167 7.87 6.61 -14.02
N ALA A 168 7.52 5.55 -14.70
CA ALA A 168 7.65 5.48 -16.13
C ALA A 168 6.49 6.25 -16.80
N PRO A 169 6.74 7.21 -17.71
CA PRO A 169 5.71 7.94 -18.40
C PRO A 169 5.15 7.13 -19.58
N TYR A 170 4.51 6.01 -19.30
CA TYR A 170 3.85 5.18 -20.30
C TYR A 170 2.83 6.02 -21.10
N LEU A 171 2.71 5.76 -22.41
CA LEU A 171 1.74 6.50 -23.27
C LEU A 171 0.31 6.37 -22.74
N LEU A 172 -0.10 5.16 -22.41
CA LEU A 172 -1.31 4.87 -21.65
C LEU A 172 -0.91 4.78 -20.19
N PRO A 173 -1.41 5.67 -19.31
CA PRO A 173 -1.14 5.59 -17.87
C PRO A 173 -1.51 4.21 -17.32
N GLN A 174 -0.61 3.63 -16.54
CA GLN A 174 -0.74 2.29 -16.00
C GLN A 174 0.07 2.15 -14.72
N GLU A 175 0.12 0.96 -14.12
CA GLU A 175 0.93 0.68 -12.92
C GLU A 175 2.40 1.05 -13.15
N THR A 176 2.99 1.74 -12.20
CA THR A 176 4.37 2.23 -12.25
C THR A 176 4.91 2.56 -10.86
N GLY A 177 6.23 2.67 -10.73
CA GLY A 177 6.91 3.20 -9.54
C GLY A 177 6.88 2.28 -8.31
N ASN A 178 6.63 0.99 -8.47
CA ASN A 178 6.71 0.04 -7.37
C ASN A 178 8.16 -0.35 -7.06
N HIS A 179 8.49 -0.53 -5.78
CA HIS A 179 9.77 -1.05 -5.29
C HIS A 179 9.52 -2.28 -4.43
N GLU A 180 10.23 -3.34 -4.75
CA GLU A 180 10.16 -4.63 -4.05
C GLU A 180 11.24 -4.76 -2.97
N ASP A 181 11.01 -5.68 -2.03
CA ASP A 181 11.95 -6.02 -0.97
C ASP A 181 12.40 -4.81 -0.14
N VAL A 182 11.49 -3.87 0.11
CA VAL A 182 11.75 -2.68 0.92
C VAL A 182 11.77 -3.04 2.40
N ARG A 183 12.81 -2.60 3.10
CA ARG A 183 12.93 -2.81 4.55
C ARG A 183 12.59 -1.58 5.34
N TRP A 184 12.87 -0.41 4.76
CA TRP A 184 12.41 0.87 5.25
C TRP A 184 12.37 1.90 4.12
N ALA A 185 11.51 2.89 4.31
CA ALA A 185 11.40 4.05 3.44
C ALA A 185 11.16 5.31 4.27
N GLU A 186 11.75 6.42 3.84
CA GLU A 186 11.55 7.77 4.38
C GLU A 186 10.90 8.62 3.30
N ILE A 187 9.73 9.15 3.61
CA ILE A 187 8.96 10.03 2.75
C ILE A 187 9.03 11.42 3.38
N THR A 188 9.67 12.39 2.71
CA THR A 188 9.99 13.68 3.30
C THR A 188 9.55 14.87 2.45
N ASP A 189 9.37 16.01 3.12
CA ASP A 189 9.34 17.33 2.48
C ASP A 189 10.77 17.82 2.18
N ASP A 190 10.90 18.99 1.55
CA ASP A 190 12.20 19.60 1.22
C ASP A 190 12.98 20.08 2.45
N SER A 191 12.35 20.16 3.62
CA SER A 191 13.01 20.50 4.87
C SER A 191 13.48 19.27 5.66
N GLY A 192 13.24 18.07 5.15
CA GLY A 192 13.67 16.81 5.71
C GLY A 192 12.79 16.27 6.84
N HIS A 193 11.59 16.84 7.06
CA HIS A 193 10.60 16.26 7.95
C HIS A 193 9.78 15.24 7.20
N GLY A 194 9.43 14.15 7.89
CA GLY A 194 8.77 13.08 7.15
C GLY A 194 8.22 11.94 7.98
N LEU A 195 7.76 10.95 7.24
CA LEU A 195 7.30 9.66 7.72
C LEU A 195 8.33 8.59 7.33
N ARG A 196 8.77 7.82 8.30
CA ARG A 196 9.50 6.57 8.07
C ARG A 196 8.55 5.39 8.20
N VAL A 197 8.56 4.52 7.20
CA VAL A 197 7.91 3.21 7.21
C VAL A 197 9.00 2.15 7.28
N SER A 198 8.96 1.25 8.24
CA SER A 198 9.94 0.18 8.42
C SER A 198 9.25 -1.16 8.54
N GLN A 199 9.86 -2.24 8.04
CA GLN A 199 9.39 -3.58 8.31
C GLN A 199 9.43 -3.86 9.82
N THR A 200 8.42 -4.55 10.35
CA THR A 200 8.40 -5.03 11.74
C THR A 200 8.05 -6.51 11.79
N ALA A 201 8.19 -7.12 12.96
CA ALA A 201 7.87 -8.53 13.13
C ALA A 201 6.35 -8.74 13.19
N ASN A 202 5.87 -9.75 12.47
CA ASN A 202 4.50 -10.22 12.63
C ASN A 202 4.26 -10.68 14.07
N THR A 203 3.19 -10.21 14.69
CA THR A 203 2.94 -10.44 16.12
C THR A 203 2.62 -11.90 16.47
N GLU A 204 2.17 -12.71 15.50
CA GLU A 204 1.82 -14.11 15.71
C GLU A 204 3.00 -15.05 15.43
N THR A 205 3.75 -14.77 14.37
CA THR A 205 4.82 -15.66 13.89
C THR A 205 6.22 -15.21 14.29
N GLY A 206 6.38 -13.95 14.70
CA GLY A 206 7.70 -13.35 14.99
C GLY A 206 8.56 -13.11 13.73
N VAL A 207 8.03 -13.38 12.55
CA VAL A 207 8.77 -13.27 11.29
C VAL A 207 8.70 -11.84 10.76
N THR A 208 9.85 -11.26 10.42
CA THR A 208 9.95 -9.98 9.72
C THR A 208 10.07 -10.22 8.22
N LYS A 209 9.24 -9.54 7.44
CA LYS A 209 9.27 -9.62 5.98
C LYS A 209 9.43 -8.21 5.38
N PRO A 210 10.20 -8.07 4.29
CA PRO A 210 10.17 -6.83 3.51
C PRO A 210 8.79 -6.64 2.88
N PHE A 211 8.48 -5.41 2.52
CA PHE A 211 7.24 -5.03 1.86
C PHE A 211 7.50 -4.47 0.46
N ALA A 212 6.47 -4.34 -0.34
CA ALA A 212 6.52 -3.56 -1.57
C ALA A 212 5.90 -2.19 -1.35
N MET A 213 6.32 -1.18 -2.12
CA MET A 213 5.77 0.17 -1.99
C MET A 213 5.87 0.99 -3.27
N SER A 214 5.01 2.00 -3.37
CA SER A 214 5.16 3.10 -4.32
C SER A 214 4.77 4.43 -3.66
N LEU A 215 5.41 5.51 -4.11
CA LEU A 215 5.05 6.89 -3.77
C LEU A 215 4.81 7.66 -5.08
N LEU A 216 3.55 7.97 -5.37
CA LEU A 216 3.16 8.59 -6.63
C LEU A 216 2.26 9.80 -6.42
N PRO A 217 2.23 10.78 -7.34
CA PRO A 217 1.27 11.88 -7.33
C PRO A 217 -0.13 11.46 -7.79
N TYR A 218 -0.33 10.18 -8.12
CA TYR A 218 -1.58 9.62 -8.63
C TYR A 218 -1.93 8.33 -7.91
N SER A 219 -3.22 8.14 -7.61
CA SER A 219 -3.74 6.84 -7.15
C SER A 219 -3.84 5.86 -8.32
N SER A 220 -3.94 4.56 -8.01
CA SER A 220 -4.17 3.54 -9.03
C SER A 220 -5.44 3.82 -9.86
N THR A 221 -6.49 4.38 -9.25
CA THR A 221 -7.73 4.75 -9.96
C THR A 221 -7.49 5.91 -10.94
N MET A 222 -6.72 6.95 -10.55
CA MET A 222 -6.40 8.06 -11.45
C MET A 222 -5.58 7.59 -12.66
N LEU A 223 -4.65 6.67 -12.47
CA LEU A 223 -3.88 6.09 -13.57
C LEU A 223 -4.77 5.23 -14.48
N GLU A 224 -5.69 4.45 -13.92
CA GLU A 224 -6.58 3.58 -14.69
C GLU A 224 -7.62 4.35 -15.52
N GLU A 225 -8.11 5.47 -15.00
CA GLU A 225 -9.14 6.28 -15.66
C GLU A 225 -8.58 7.18 -16.79
N ALA A 226 -7.27 7.44 -16.82
CA ALA A 226 -6.64 8.26 -17.84
C ALA A 226 -6.24 7.42 -19.06
N LEU A 227 -6.58 7.89 -20.25
CA LEU A 227 -6.17 7.28 -21.52
C LEU A 227 -4.87 7.89 -22.07
N HIS A 228 -4.52 9.09 -21.62
CA HIS A 228 -3.31 9.82 -22.05
C HIS A 228 -2.69 10.52 -20.83
N GLN A 229 -1.40 10.86 -20.92
CA GLN A 229 -0.66 11.52 -19.83
C GLN A 229 -1.20 12.91 -19.49
N ASP A 230 -1.73 13.64 -20.45
CA ASP A 230 -2.32 14.98 -20.29
C ASP A 230 -3.74 14.96 -19.67
N GLU A 231 -4.35 13.79 -19.54
CA GLU A 231 -5.61 13.61 -18.81
C GLU A 231 -5.40 13.41 -17.32
N LEU A 232 -4.17 13.11 -16.89
CA LEU A 232 -3.84 13.02 -15.47
C LEU A 232 -4.01 14.40 -14.81
N PRO A 233 -4.67 14.49 -13.65
CA PRO A 233 -4.90 15.78 -13.00
C PRO A 233 -3.59 16.42 -12.51
N GLU A 234 -3.60 17.74 -12.31
CA GLU A 234 -2.51 18.41 -11.62
C GLU A 234 -2.33 17.79 -10.22
N PRO A 235 -1.11 17.35 -9.85
CA PRO A 235 -0.83 16.73 -8.56
C PRO A 235 -1.14 17.68 -7.39
N LYS A 236 -2.02 17.23 -6.49
CA LYS A 236 -2.40 17.96 -5.26
C LYS A 236 -2.12 17.16 -3.99
N HIS A 237 -1.82 15.88 -4.15
CA HIS A 237 -1.56 14.94 -3.06
C HIS A 237 -0.51 13.93 -3.48
N MET A 238 0.10 13.26 -2.50
CA MET A 238 0.89 12.06 -2.72
C MET A 238 0.10 10.84 -2.27
N PHE A 239 0.23 9.75 -3.00
CA PHE A 239 -0.34 8.45 -2.66
C PHE A 239 0.80 7.49 -2.33
N LEU A 240 0.90 7.15 -1.05
CA LEU A 240 1.83 6.16 -0.54
C LEU A 240 1.11 4.83 -0.44
N ARG A 241 1.55 3.86 -1.24
CA ARG A 241 1.09 2.48 -1.14
C ARG A 241 2.17 1.65 -0.44
N VAL A 242 1.79 0.94 0.60
CA VAL A 242 2.64 -0.05 1.29
C VAL A 242 1.93 -1.38 1.22
N LEU A 243 2.57 -2.35 0.58
CA LEU A 243 1.93 -3.58 0.15
C LEU A 243 2.59 -4.81 0.80
N ALA A 244 1.77 -5.75 1.23
CA ALA A 244 2.23 -7.08 1.58
C ALA A 244 2.81 -7.80 0.36
N ALA A 245 2.16 -7.62 -0.80
CA ALA A 245 2.58 -8.16 -2.09
C ALA A 245 1.83 -7.48 -3.25
N GLN A 246 2.44 -7.54 -4.43
CA GLN A 246 1.86 -7.17 -5.72
C GLN A 246 2.20 -8.23 -6.75
N MET A 247 1.25 -8.59 -7.62
CA MET A 247 1.51 -9.53 -8.69
C MET A 247 2.48 -8.95 -9.73
N GLY A 248 3.13 -9.80 -10.50
CA GLY A 248 3.99 -9.42 -11.62
C GLY A 248 3.28 -8.58 -12.66
N VAL A 249 4.04 -7.88 -13.49
CA VAL A 249 3.54 -6.95 -14.53
C VAL A 249 3.83 -7.42 -15.94
N GLY A 250 4.68 -8.45 -16.08
CA GLY A 250 5.15 -8.97 -17.39
C GLY A 250 4.31 -10.14 -17.91
N GLY A 251 4.86 -10.80 -18.87
CA GLY A 251 4.39 -12.00 -19.55
C GLY A 251 5.43 -12.39 -20.59
N ASP A 252 5.15 -13.37 -21.43
CA ASP A 252 6.09 -13.81 -22.49
C ASP A 252 6.16 -12.81 -23.66
N ASP A 253 5.22 -11.90 -23.75
CA ASP A 253 5.23 -10.79 -24.71
C ASP A 253 4.89 -9.47 -24.02
N SER A 254 4.75 -8.38 -24.78
CA SER A 254 4.59 -7.03 -24.24
C SER A 254 3.13 -6.59 -24.07
N TRP A 255 2.11 -7.40 -24.39
CA TRP A 255 0.72 -6.90 -24.38
C TRP A 255 -0.41 -7.95 -24.32
N MET A 256 -0.15 -9.24 -24.44
CA MET A 256 -1.21 -10.24 -24.47
C MET A 256 -0.98 -11.44 -23.54
N SER A 257 0.28 -11.76 -23.24
CA SER A 257 0.60 -12.88 -22.38
C SER A 257 0.26 -12.55 -20.92
N PRO A 258 -0.40 -13.47 -20.20
CA PRO A 258 -0.68 -13.29 -18.78
C PRO A 258 0.62 -13.36 -17.97
N VAL A 259 0.57 -12.77 -16.79
CA VAL A 259 1.60 -12.94 -15.76
C VAL A 259 1.69 -14.41 -15.37
N HIS A 260 2.91 -14.97 -15.32
CA HIS A 260 3.13 -16.37 -14.94
C HIS A 260 2.58 -16.66 -13.54
N GLU A 261 2.05 -17.88 -13.34
CA GLU A 261 1.37 -18.28 -12.09
C GLU A 261 2.21 -18.04 -10.83
N GLN A 262 3.52 -18.26 -10.89
CA GLN A 262 4.44 -18.04 -9.77
C GLN A 262 4.55 -16.59 -9.31
N TYR A 263 4.10 -15.63 -10.12
CA TYR A 263 4.09 -14.18 -9.82
C TYR A 263 2.68 -13.64 -9.60
N GLN A 264 1.69 -14.50 -9.53
CA GLN A 264 0.32 -14.15 -9.18
C GLN A 264 0.09 -14.31 -7.68
N LEU A 265 -0.94 -13.63 -7.15
CA LEU A 265 -1.33 -13.73 -5.74
C LEU A 265 -2.65 -14.49 -5.64
N PRO A 266 -2.63 -15.80 -5.35
CA PRO A 266 -3.84 -16.58 -5.15
C PRO A 266 -4.70 -16.01 -4.04
N ALA A 267 -6.00 -15.84 -4.30
CA ALA A 267 -6.93 -15.25 -3.32
C ALA A 267 -7.22 -16.15 -2.11
N ASP A 268 -6.92 -17.44 -2.19
CA ASP A 268 -7.09 -18.42 -1.11
C ASP A 268 -5.90 -18.46 -0.12
N GLN A 269 -4.83 -17.68 -0.40
CA GLN A 269 -3.64 -17.62 0.44
C GLN A 269 -3.66 -16.39 1.37
N PRO A 270 -3.17 -16.52 2.60
CA PRO A 270 -3.09 -15.39 3.52
C PRO A 270 -2.02 -14.38 3.08
N LEU A 271 -2.34 -13.09 3.23
CA LEU A 271 -1.42 -11.98 3.00
C LEU A 271 -1.34 -11.12 4.25
N ASN A 272 -0.11 -10.86 4.72
CA ASN A 272 0.13 -10.04 5.90
C ASN A 272 1.12 -8.92 5.58
N LEU A 273 0.78 -7.71 6.02
CA LEU A 273 1.66 -6.55 6.00
C LEU A 273 1.94 -6.14 7.45
N ASP A 274 3.22 -6.11 7.81
CA ASP A 274 3.67 -5.76 9.15
C ASP A 274 4.73 -4.67 9.06
N VAL A 275 4.36 -3.42 9.42
CA VAL A 275 5.23 -2.25 9.33
C VAL A 275 5.10 -1.35 10.55
N ALA A 276 6.15 -0.61 10.83
CA ALA A 276 6.20 0.44 11.83
C ALA A 276 6.21 1.82 11.15
N LEU A 277 5.53 2.78 11.76
CA LEU A 277 5.39 4.16 11.30
C LEU A 277 5.99 5.11 12.34
N ASP A 278 6.92 5.95 11.92
CA ASP A 278 7.58 6.95 12.76
C ASP A 278 7.64 8.30 12.05
N LEU A 279 7.19 9.36 12.71
CA LEU A 279 7.37 10.74 12.24
C LEU A 279 8.70 11.31 12.74
N PHE A 280 9.39 12.11 11.95
CA PHE A 280 10.67 12.74 12.31
C PHE A 280 10.86 14.10 11.64
#